data_1d3e0c24bb72819871c9ccfe835e7460
#
_entry.id   1d3e0c24bb72819871c9ccfe835e7460
#
_cell.length_a   1.000
_cell.length_b   1.000
_cell.length_c   1.000
_cell.angle_alpha   90.00
_cell.angle_beta   90.00
_cell.angle_gamma   90.00
#
_symmetry.space_group_name_H-M   'P 1'
#
loop_
_entity.id
_entity.type
_entity.pdbx_description
1 polymer ?
#
loop_
_entity_poly.entity_id
_entity_poly.type
_entity_poly.pdbx_seq_one_letter_code
_entity_poly.pdbx_strand_id
1 'polypeptide(L)'
;MGLFGRRESGKTYFVTELLRKQESMIKGPFKKVIWICKTFQHEVYEKLMQEQQFEIEFMDELPNFDALGKQESTAIVLDDLMTEASNNEQVCALFTRGRHLNVSVIYLSQNLFHQGKYSRDINLNLDYIVLHKNPRDLTQVKILGQQMYPHAKHFLSWAYNDAVNKEQYSHLVLDLKPYTDNSLRVRSKIFEQFPIVYIEKNL
;
A
#
# COMPACT_ATOMS: atom_id res chain seq x y z
N MET A 1 -3.90 -1.63 2.73
CA MET A 1 -2.99 -0.62 2.12
C MET A 1 -2.74 -0.97 0.67
N GLY A 2 -2.75 0.01 -0.24
CA GLY A 2 -2.40 -0.18 -1.65
C GLY A 2 -1.17 0.65 -2.04
N LEU A 3 -0.19 0.04 -2.73
CA LEU A 3 0.99 0.69 -3.26
C LEU A 3 0.93 0.72 -4.79
N PHE A 4 1.01 1.90 -5.38
CA PHE A 4 0.82 2.09 -6.81
C PHE A 4 2.02 2.80 -7.44
N GLY A 5 2.49 2.27 -8.55
CA GLY A 5 3.61 2.83 -9.28
C GLY A 5 4.22 1.83 -10.27
N ARG A 6 5.02 2.34 -11.18
CA ARG A 6 5.70 1.55 -12.21
C ARG A 6 6.59 0.45 -11.59
N ARG A 7 7.00 -0.54 -12.38
CA ARG A 7 8.10 -1.45 -12.01
C ARG A 7 9.33 -0.65 -11.58
N GLU A 8 10.07 -1.17 -10.62
CA GLU A 8 11.29 -0.55 -10.08
C GLU A 8 11.10 0.83 -9.44
N SER A 9 9.85 1.22 -9.13
CA SER A 9 9.57 2.50 -8.47
C SER A 9 9.75 2.48 -6.95
N GLY A 10 10.10 1.32 -6.36
CA GLY A 10 10.35 1.18 -4.91
C GLY A 10 9.17 0.64 -4.10
N LYS A 11 8.13 0.06 -4.72
CA LYS A 11 6.98 -0.51 -3.98
C LYS A 11 7.42 -1.61 -3.00
N THR A 12 8.17 -2.59 -3.49
CA THR A 12 8.69 -3.69 -2.67
C THR A 12 9.64 -3.18 -1.60
N TYR A 13 10.51 -2.21 -1.93
CA TYR A 13 11.38 -1.53 -0.96
C TYR A 13 10.58 -0.85 0.15
N PHE A 14 9.49 -0.16 -0.18
CA PHE A 14 8.62 0.48 0.82
C PHE A 14 8.04 -0.55 1.81
N VAL A 15 7.52 -1.69 1.30
CA VAL A 15 6.96 -2.75 2.18
C VAL A 15 8.03 -3.33 3.07
N THR A 16 9.23 -3.57 2.53
CA THR A 16 10.39 -4.05 3.29
C THR A 16 10.75 -3.10 4.43
N GLU A 17 10.85 -1.79 4.15
CA GLU A 17 11.13 -0.78 5.18
C GLU A 17 10.01 -0.66 6.21
N LEU A 18 8.74 -0.76 5.78
CA LEU A 18 7.59 -0.75 6.68
C LEU A 18 7.64 -1.94 7.65
N LEU A 19 7.94 -3.14 7.15
CA LEU A 19 8.06 -4.35 7.98
C LEU A 19 9.25 -4.28 8.94
N ARG A 20 10.39 -3.74 8.50
CA ARG A 20 11.57 -3.53 9.35
C ARG A 20 11.33 -2.54 10.49
N LYS A 21 10.54 -1.50 10.22
CA LYS A 21 10.22 -0.44 11.19
C LYS A 21 8.86 -0.62 11.87
N GLN A 22 8.23 -1.79 11.72
CA GLN A 22 6.84 -1.99 12.16
C GLN A 22 6.61 -1.73 13.64
N GLU A 23 7.57 -2.06 14.51
CA GLU A 23 7.47 -1.83 15.95
C GLU A 23 7.23 -0.34 16.31
N SER A 24 7.81 0.57 15.53
CA SER A 24 7.66 2.02 15.73
C SER A 24 6.50 2.63 14.94
N MET A 25 6.02 1.97 13.89
CA MET A 25 5.08 2.55 12.92
C MET A 25 3.69 1.93 12.99
N ILE A 26 3.56 0.69 13.45
CA ILE A 26 2.31 -0.06 13.44
C ILE A 26 1.88 -0.38 14.87
N LYS A 27 0.67 0.06 15.24
CA LYS A 27 0.09 -0.31 16.52
C LYS A 27 -0.31 -1.79 16.49
N GLY A 28 0.44 -2.63 17.21
CA GLY A 28 0.33 -4.08 17.15
C GLY A 28 1.03 -4.63 15.92
N PRO A 29 2.36 -4.80 15.99
CA PRO A 29 3.18 -5.27 14.88
C PRO A 29 2.75 -6.65 14.43
N PHE A 30 3.05 -6.97 13.16
CA PHE A 30 2.72 -8.28 12.59
C PHE A 30 3.61 -9.36 13.19
N LYS A 31 3.01 -10.49 13.53
CA LYS A 31 3.71 -11.69 13.97
C LYS A 31 3.98 -12.65 12.82
N LYS A 32 3.13 -12.58 11.79
CA LYS A 32 3.27 -13.37 10.57
C LYS A 32 3.10 -12.50 9.34
N VAL A 33 3.90 -12.75 8.31
CA VAL A 33 3.77 -12.16 6.98
C VAL A 33 3.66 -13.29 5.96
N ILE A 34 2.59 -13.27 5.16
CA ILE A 34 2.43 -14.15 4.01
C ILE A 34 2.68 -13.29 2.76
N TRP A 35 3.79 -13.53 2.07
CA TRP A 35 4.16 -12.78 0.88
C TRP A 35 3.89 -13.60 -0.37
N ILE A 36 2.96 -13.15 -1.19
CA ILE A 36 2.52 -13.86 -2.38
C ILE A 36 3.03 -13.13 -3.61
N CYS A 37 3.92 -13.78 -4.39
CA CYS A 37 4.52 -13.23 -5.60
C CYS A 37 4.88 -14.32 -6.60
N LYS A 38 4.68 -14.08 -7.91
CA LYS A 38 5.07 -15.01 -8.96
C LYS A 38 6.57 -15.09 -9.20
N THR A 39 7.29 -14.02 -8.91
CA THR A 39 8.72 -13.93 -9.16
C THR A 39 9.44 -13.57 -7.88
N PHE A 40 10.16 -14.51 -7.35
CA PHE A 40 10.92 -14.35 -6.11
C PHE A 40 12.19 -13.52 -6.35
N GLN A 41 12.31 -12.37 -5.65
CA GLN A 41 13.50 -11.51 -5.71
C GLN A 41 14.42 -11.83 -4.53
N HIS A 42 15.31 -12.80 -4.68
CA HIS A 42 16.16 -13.34 -3.62
C HIS A 42 16.82 -12.29 -2.73
N GLU A 43 17.48 -11.30 -3.30
CA GLU A 43 18.27 -10.32 -2.52
C GLU A 43 17.45 -9.47 -1.53
N VAL A 44 16.23 -9.09 -1.93
CA VAL A 44 15.34 -8.28 -1.08
C VAL A 44 14.77 -9.14 0.04
N TYR A 45 14.46 -10.37 -0.27
CA TYR A 45 13.82 -11.30 0.65
C TYR A 45 14.79 -11.94 1.63
N GLU A 46 16.02 -12.23 1.22
CA GLU A 46 17.06 -12.74 2.13
C GLU A 46 17.37 -11.76 3.25
N LYS A 47 17.45 -10.46 2.95
CA LYS A 47 17.61 -9.42 3.99
C LYS A 47 16.45 -9.38 4.97
N LEU A 48 15.23 -9.51 4.48
CA LEU A 48 14.05 -9.62 5.33
C LEU A 48 14.14 -10.86 6.24
N MET A 49 14.53 -12.02 5.74
CA MET A 49 14.60 -13.26 6.51
C MET A 49 15.70 -13.27 7.59
N GLN A 50 16.78 -12.51 7.41
CA GLN A 50 17.91 -12.47 8.34
C GLN A 50 17.70 -11.52 9.53
N GLU A 51 16.87 -10.48 9.39
CA GLU A 51 16.76 -9.38 10.36
C GLU A 51 15.50 -9.45 11.24
N GLN A 52 14.71 -10.56 11.24
CA GLN A 52 13.30 -10.45 11.63
C GLN A 52 12.91 -11.04 12.98
N GLN A 53 11.92 -10.33 13.57
CA GLN A 53 11.19 -10.71 14.77
C GLN A 53 9.80 -11.33 14.45
N PHE A 54 9.50 -11.66 13.20
CA PHE A 54 8.22 -12.23 12.75
C PHE A 54 8.42 -13.38 11.76
N GLU A 55 7.46 -14.28 11.71
CA GLU A 55 7.44 -15.37 10.74
C GLU A 55 7.12 -14.82 9.35
N ILE A 56 7.87 -15.23 8.31
CA ILE A 56 7.57 -14.92 6.93
C ILE A 56 7.46 -16.17 6.08
N GLU A 57 6.36 -16.26 5.33
CA GLU A 57 6.07 -17.34 4.42
C GLU A 57 5.91 -16.77 3.00
N PHE A 58 6.61 -17.36 2.02
CA PHE A 58 6.51 -16.97 0.62
C PHE A 58 5.70 -18.00 -0.14
N MET A 59 4.79 -17.51 -1.00
CA MET A 59 3.92 -18.31 -1.85
C MET A 59 3.95 -17.76 -3.28
N ASP A 60 3.76 -18.62 -4.26
CA ASP A 60 3.66 -18.27 -5.69
C ASP A 60 2.22 -18.22 -6.20
N GLU A 61 1.28 -18.78 -5.43
CA GLU A 61 -0.14 -18.79 -5.74
C GLU A 61 -0.99 -18.26 -4.58
N LEU A 62 -2.18 -17.78 -4.91
CA LEU A 62 -3.17 -17.35 -3.90
C LEU A 62 -3.68 -18.59 -3.15
N PRO A 63 -3.53 -18.65 -1.83
CA PRO A 63 -4.09 -19.73 -1.03
C PRO A 63 -5.62 -19.64 -0.96
N ASN A 64 -6.23 -20.70 -0.45
CA ASN A 64 -7.67 -20.65 -0.11
C ASN A 64 -7.86 -19.80 1.16
N PHE A 65 -8.26 -18.54 0.99
CA PHE A 65 -8.46 -17.61 2.10
C PHE A 65 -9.71 -17.90 2.94
N ASP A 66 -10.67 -18.66 2.44
CA ASP A 66 -11.85 -19.09 3.22
C ASP A 66 -11.48 -20.07 4.34
N ALA A 67 -10.33 -20.76 4.18
CA ALA A 67 -9.78 -21.63 5.21
C ALA A 67 -9.03 -20.87 6.32
N LEU A 68 -8.80 -19.56 6.16
CA LEU A 68 -8.18 -18.74 7.19
C LEU A 68 -9.16 -18.52 8.36
N GLY A 69 -8.91 -19.17 9.47
CA GLY A 69 -9.51 -18.82 10.76
C GLY A 69 -8.97 -17.48 11.27
N LYS A 70 -9.37 -17.12 12.51
CA LYS A 70 -8.81 -15.93 13.17
C LYS A 70 -7.31 -16.11 13.36
N GLN A 71 -6.54 -15.21 12.81
CA GLN A 71 -5.08 -15.24 12.83
C GLN A 71 -4.51 -14.46 14.03
N GLU A 72 -3.25 -14.72 14.38
CA GLU A 72 -2.41 -13.73 15.04
C GLU A 72 -2.24 -12.53 14.08
N SER A 73 -1.73 -11.38 14.56
CA SER A 73 -1.54 -10.20 13.72
C SER A 73 -0.76 -10.54 12.44
N THR A 74 -1.46 -10.73 11.33
CA THR A 74 -0.89 -11.23 10.06
C THR A 74 -0.99 -10.18 8.97
N ALA A 75 0.11 -9.97 8.23
CA ALA A 75 0.09 -9.22 6.98
C ALA A 75 0.07 -10.19 5.78
N ILE A 76 -0.80 -9.94 4.83
CA ILE A 76 -0.80 -10.61 3.52
C ILE A 76 -0.33 -9.59 2.50
N VAL A 77 0.83 -9.85 1.88
CA VAL A 77 1.42 -9.02 0.82
C VAL A 77 1.11 -9.66 -0.52
N LEU A 78 0.40 -8.94 -1.38
CA LEU A 78 0.08 -9.35 -2.75
C LEU A 78 0.97 -8.55 -3.70
N ASP A 79 2.04 -9.18 -4.22
CA ASP A 79 3.05 -8.51 -5.05
C ASP A 79 2.93 -8.92 -6.52
N ASP A 80 2.62 -7.94 -7.38
CA ASP A 80 2.45 -8.06 -8.84
C ASP A 80 1.39 -9.11 -9.28
N LEU A 81 0.36 -9.32 -8.44
CA LEU A 81 -0.78 -10.22 -8.67
C LEU A 81 -2.05 -9.45 -9.07
N MET A 82 -1.89 -8.35 -9.81
CA MET A 82 -2.95 -7.39 -10.08
C MET A 82 -4.18 -8.02 -10.74
N THR A 83 -4.00 -8.84 -11.75
CA THR A 83 -5.11 -9.47 -12.49
C THR A 83 -5.80 -10.55 -11.66
N GLU A 84 -5.02 -11.40 -11.01
CA GLU A 84 -5.52 -12.50 -10.18
C GLU A 84 -6.29 -11.93 -8.96
N ALA A 85 -5.70 -11.00 -8.26
CA ALA A 85 -6.28 -10.39 -7.07
C ALA A 85 -7.57 -9.63 -7.38
N SER A 86 -7.60 -8.86 -8.49
CA SER A 86 -8.76 -8.04 -8.87
C SER A 86 -9.97 -8.84 -9.37
N ASN A 87 -9.79 -10.12 -9.69
CA ASN A 87 -10.85 -11.03 -10.12
C ASN A 87 -11.17 -12.13 -9.10
N ASN A 88 -10.53 -12.11 -7.94
CA ASN A 88 -10.72 -13.10 -6.89
C ASN A 88 -11.64 -12.56 -5.79
N GLU A 89 -12.76 -13.26 -5.54
CA GLU A 89 -13.75 -12.88 -4.52
C GLU A 89 -13.19 -12.99 -3.09
N GLN A 90 -12.38 -14.00 -2.82
CA GLN A 90 -11.78 -14.20 -1.50
C GLN A 90 -10.78 -13.07 -1.18
N VAL A 91 -10.00 -12.61 -2.19
CA VAL A 91 -9.14 -11.43 -2.03
C VAL A 91 -9.99 -10.19 -1.73
N CYS A 92 -11.06 -9.96 -2.45
CA CYS A 92 -11.99 -8.86 -2.15
C CYS A 92 -12.55 -8.94 -0.72
N ALA A 93 -12.91 -10.14 -0.27
CA ALA A 93 -13.38 -10.38 1.09
C ALA A 93 -12.32 -10.05 2.15
N LEU A 94 -11.03 -10.27 1.89
CA LEU A 94 -9.95 -9.87 2.79
C LEU A 94 -9.88 -8.34 2.98
N PHE A 95 -10.08 -7.55 1.92
CA PHE A 95 -10.12 -6.09 2.04
C PHE A 95 -11.33 -5.58 2.83
N THR A 96 -12.46 -6.26 2.74
CA THR A 96 -13.70 -5.84 3.41
C THR A 96 -13.83 -6.40 4.83
N ARG A 97 -13.35 -7.61 5.08
CA ARG A 97 -13.57 -8.36 6.34
C ARG A 97 -12.29 -8.77 7.06
N GLY A 98 -11.11 -8.58 6.47
CA GLY A 98 -9.83 -9.07 6.99
C GLY A 98 -9.54 -8.64 8.43
N ARG A 99 -10.00 -7.44 8.84
CA ARG A 99 -9.85 -6.97 10.22
C ARG A 99 -10.50 -7.91 11.26
N HIS A 100 -11.60 -8.60 10.92
CA HIS A 100 -12.25 -9.56 11.80
C HIS A 100 -11.44 -10.84 11.97
N LEU A 101 -10.57 -11.12 10.99
CA LEU A 101 -9.62 -12.23 10.99
C LEU A 101 -8.25 -11.82 11.56
N ASN A 102 -8.08 -10.58 12.00
CA ASN A 102 -6.81 -9.97 12.40
C ASN A 102 -5.75 -9.97 11.27
N VAL A 103 -6.23 -9.80 10.03
CA VAL A 103 -5.42 -9.78 8.81
C VAL A 103 -5.39 -8.37 8.23
N SER A 104 -4.19 -7.92 7.86
CA SER A 104 -3.96 -6.70 7.09
C SER A 104 -3.48 -7.04 5.69
N VAL A 105 -4.05 -6.43 4.66
CA VAL A 105 -3.65 -6.67 3.28
C VAL A 105 -2.79 -5.52 2.76
N ILE A 106 -1.64 -5.85 2.17
CA ILE A 106 -0.73 -4.93 1.48
C ILE A 106 -0.72 -5.34 0.00
N TYR A 107 -1.18 -4.47 -0.87
CA TYR A 107 -1.39 -4.74 -2.28
C TYR A 107 -0.49 -3.88 -3.15
N LEU A 108 0.43 -4.51 -3.89
CA LEU A 108 1.35 -3.84 -4.80
C LEU A 108 0.81 -3.97 -6.22
N SER A 109 0.56 -2.83 -6.86
CA SER A 109 0.01 -2.76 -8.20
C SER A 109 0.72 -1.69 -9.03
N GLN A 110 0.69 -1.84 -10.35
CA GLN A 110 1.20 -0.83 -11.27
C GLN A 110 0.14 0.22 -11.62
N ASN A 111 -1.14 -0.11 -11.45
CA ASN A 111 -2.26 0.71 -11.87
C ASN A 111 -3.26 0.89 -10.71
N LEU A 112 -3.51 2.15 -10.33
CA LEU A 112 -4.46 2.49 -9.28
C LEU A 112 -5.91 2.16 -9.70
N PHE A 113 -6.24 2.35 -10.98
CA PHE A 113 -7.57 2.10 -11.54
C PHE A 113 -7.57 0.89 -12.47
N HIS A 114 -6.97 -0.23 -12.02
CA HIS A 114 -6.99 -1.46 -12.78
C HIS A 114 -8.43 -1.92 -13.02
N GLN A 115 -8.69 -2.44 -14.23
CA GLN A 115 -9.98 -3.02 -14.57
C GLN A 115 -10.02 -4.49 -14.14
N GLY A 116 -10.93 -4.81 -13.25
CA GLY A 116 -11.18 -6.16 -12.74
C GLY A 116 -12.51 -6.18 -11.99
N LYS A 117 -13.10 -7.36 -11.87
CA LYS A 117 -14.44 -7.55 -11.30
C LYS A 117 -14.60 -6.89 -9.91
N TYR A 118 -13.57 -7.00 -9.07
CA TYR A 118 -13.59 -6.48 -7.69
C TYR A 118 -12.66 -5.27 -7.47
N SER A 119 -12.04 -4.74 -8.51
CA SER A 119 -11.06 -3.64 -8.40
C SER A 119 -11.60 -2.42 -7.69
N ARG A 120 -12.85 -2.04 -7.97
CA ARG A 120 -13.49 -0.89 -7.34
C ARG A 120 -13.69 -1.12 -5.84
N ASP A 121 -14.17 -2.30 -5.46
CA ASP A 121 -14.43 -2.63 -4.07
C ASP A 121 -13.13 -2.70 -3.27
N ILE A 122 -12.08 -3.29 -3.84
CA ILE A 122 -10.74 -3.30 -3.26
C ILE A 122 -10.25 -1.87 -3.01
N ASN A 123 -10.30 -1.00 -4.03
CA ASN A 123 -9.81 0.37 -3.92
C ASN A 123 -10.57 1.21 -2.89
N LEU A 124 -11.90 1.06 -2.81
CA LEU A 124 -12.71 1.79 -1.84
C LEU A 124 -12.50 1.33 -0.39
N ASN A 125 -11.92 0.14 -0.18
CA ASN A 125 -11.60 -0.40 1.14
C ASN A 125 -10.11 -0.24 1.53
N LEU A 126 -9.35 0.58 0.81
CA LEU A 126 -7.98 0.92 1.18
C LEU A 126 -7.97 1.99 2.28
N ASP A 127 -7.38 1.67 3.43
CA ASP A 127 -7.12 2.66 4.50
C ASP A 127 -5.94 3.58 4.13
N TYR A 128 -5.00 3.09 3.33
CA TYR A 128 -3.82 3.82 2.88
C TYR A 128 -3.56 3.59 1.40
N ILE A 129 -3.22 4.67 0.70
CA ILE A 129 -2.68 4.62 -0.66
C ILE A 129 -1.26 5.19 -0.63
N VAL A 130 -0.31 4.46 -1.20
CA VAL A 130 1.07 4.91 -1.40
C VAL A 130 1.32 5.06 -2.89
N LEU A 131 1.62 6.28 -3.31
CA LEU A 131 1.88 6.63 -4.70
C LEU A 131 3.38 6.77 -4.93
N HIS A 132 3.94 5.86 -5.73
CA HIS A 132 5.32 5.92 -6.20
C HIS A 132 5.41 6.63 -7.55
N LYS A 133 6.62 7.02 -7.94
CA LYS A 133 6.88 7.72 -9.21
C LYS A 133 6.37 6.90 -10.40
N ASN A 134 5.46 7.48 -11.18
CA ASN A 134 4.97 6.95 -12.43
C ASN A 134 4.92 8.05 -13.51
N PRO A 135 6.02 8.28 -14.25
CA PRO A 135 6.07 9.35 -15.25
C PRO A 135 5.18 9.10 -16.46
N ARG A 136 4.70 7.87 -16.67
CA ARG A 136 3.88 7.49 -17.81
C ARG A 136 2.42 7.91 -17.65
N ASP A 137 1.90 7.89 -16.41
CA ASP A 137 0.46 8.11 -16.18
C ASP A 137 0.23 8.94 -14.90
N LEU A 138 0.23 10.25 -15.10
CA LEU A 138 -0.13 11.23 -14.06
C LEU A 138 -1.65 11.43 -13.95
N THR A 139 -2.42 10.91 -14.92
CA THR A 139 -3.88 11.05 -14.96
C THR A 139 -4.53 10.38 -13.76
N GLN A 140 -4.02 9.24 -13.32
CA GLN A 140 -4.52 8.53 -12.15
C GLN A 140 -4.44 9.38 -10.88
N VAL A 141 -3.31 10.07 -10.67
CA VAL A 141 -3.12 10.98 -9.53
C VAL A 141 -4.08 12.16 -9.61
N LYS A 142 -4.28 12.71 -10.82
CA LYS A 142 -5.22 13.83 -11.05
C LYS A 142 -6.66 13.42 -10.74
N ILE A 143 -7.10 12.24 -11.20
CA ILE A 143 -8.44 11.73 -10.93
C ILE A 143 -8.65 11.51 -9.43
N LEU A 144 -7.69 10.87 -8.76
CA LEU A 144 -7.74 10.66 -7.31
C LEU A 144 -7.80 12.00 -6.56
N GLY A 145 -7.02 12.99 -6.99
CA GLY A 145 -7.03 14.33 -6.42
C GLY A 145 -8.40 15.03 -6.57
N GLN A 146 -9.06 14.88 -7.71
CA GLN A 146 -10.40 15.42 -7.93
C GLN A 146 -11.47 14.74 -7.05
N GLN A 147 -11.29 13.45 -6.74
CA GLN A 147 -12.18 12.72 -5.84
C GLN A 147 -11.99 13.14 -4.38
N MET A 148 -10.75 13.29 -3.94
CA MET A 148 -10.41 13.62 -2.55
C MET A 148 -10.59 15.11 -2.23
N TYR A 149 -10.22 15.98 -3.19
CA TYR A 149 -10.16 17.44 -3.04
C TYR A 149 -10.90 18.14 -4.20
N PRO A 150 -12.23 18.05 -4.27
CA PRO A 150 -13.00 18.60 -5.40
C PRO A 150 -12.85 20.12 -5.55
N HIS A 151 -12.56 20.83 -4.45
CA HIS A 151 -12.35 22.28 -4.43
C HIS A 151 -10.89 22.69 -4.71
N ALA A 152 -9.93 21.79 -4.52
CA ALA A 152 -8.49 22.02 -4.74
C ALA A 152 -7.90 20.97 -5.69
N LYS A 153 -8.42 20.91 -6.91
CA LYS A 153 -8.16 19.86 -7.92
C LYS A 153 -6.67 19.60 -8.23
N HIS A 154 -5.80 20.60 -8.00
CA HIS A 154 -4.37 20.51 -8.30
C HIS A 154 -3.52 20.15 -7.07
N PHE A 155 -4.10 20.21 -5.87
CA PHE A 155 -3.36 20.00 -4.62
C PHE A 155 -2.63 18.66 -4.59
N LEU A 156 -3.34 17.54 -4.82
CA LEU A 156 -2.74 16.22 -4.78
C LEU A 156 -1.67 16.02 -5.85
N SER A 157 -1.89 16.56 -7.07
CA SER A 157 -0.90 16.49 -8.15
C SER A 157 0.36 17.28 -7.81
N TRP A 158 0.22 18.43 -7.17
CA TRP A 158 1.35 19.23 -6.68
C TRP A 158 2.11 18.49 -5.59
N ALA A 159 1.41 17.99 -4.55
CA ALA A 159 2.02 17.23 -3.46
C ALA A 159 2.74 15.98 -3.96
N TYR A 160 2.13 15.26 -4.89
CA TYR A 160 2.73 14.08 -5.53
C TYR A 160 4.03 14.45 -6.26
N ASN A 161 4.01 15.47 -7.12
CA ASN A 161 5.20 15.88 -7.86
C ASN A 161 6.33 16.33 -6.94
N ASP A 162 6.02 17.04 -5.86
CA ASP A 162 7.03 17.43 -4.87
C ASP A 162 7.59 16.20 -4.14
N ALA A 163 6.73 15.27 -3.71
CA ALA A 163 7.14 14.09 -2.96
C ALA A 163 8.05 13.15 -3.76
N VAL A 164 7.61 12.75 -4.99
CA VAL A 164 8.25 11.64 -5.74
C VAL A 164 9.50 12.02 -6.53
N ASN A 165 9.85 13.32 -6.58
CA ASN A 165 11.02 13.81 -7.30
C ASN A 165 12.21 14.18 -6.40
N LYS A 166 12.10 13.98 -5.09
CA LYS A 166 13.17 14.36 -4.14
C LYS A 166 14.33 13.36 -4.14
N GLU A 167 14.02 12.07 -4.08
CA GLU A 167 15.03 11.01 -3.94
C GLU A 167 14.58 9.76 -4.68
N GLN A 168 15.49 8.79 -4.85
CA GLN A 168 15.15 7.48 -5.37
C GLN A 168 14.16 6.77 -4.42
N TYR A 169 13.14 6.12 -4.98
CA TYR A 169 12.06 5.43 -4.23
C TYR A 169 11.19 6.32 -3.34
N SER A 170 11.29 7.65 -3.51
CA SER A 170 10.38 8.58 -2.84
C SER A 170 8.93 8.31 -3.21
N HIS A 171 8.03 8.61 -2.27
CA HIS A 171 6.62 8.27 -2.38
C HIS A 171 5.75 9.30 -1.66
N LEU A 172 4.46 9.32 -2.03
CA LEU A 172 3.42 10.06 -1.32
C LEU A 172 2.47 9.06 -0.65
N VAL A 173 2.18 9.27 0.62
CA VAL A 173 1.24 8.44 1.41
C VAL A 173 -0.04 9.22 1.65
N LEU A 174 -1.16 8.60 1.34
CA LEU A 174 -2.51 9.09 1.61
C LEU A 174 -3.14 8.23 2.71
N ASP A 175 -3.54 8.87 3.81
CA ASP A 175 -4.28 8.24 4.90
C ASP A 175 -5.78 8.47 4.68
N LEU A 176 -6.51 7.42 4.32
CA LEU A 176 -7.92 7.49 3.95
C LEU A 176 -8.86 7.13 5.11
N LYS A 177 -8.32 6.87 6.30
CA LYS A 177 -9.13 6.53 7.45
C LYS A 177 -10.07 7.71 7.80
N PRO A 178 -11.34 7.42 8.14
CA PRO A 178 -12.33 8.47 8.38
C PRO A 178 -12.03 9.35 9.59
N TYR A 179 -11.27 8.85 10.56
CA TYR A 179 -10.91 9.57 11.78
C TYR A 179 -9.57 10.32 11.70
N THR A 180 -8.86 10.23 10.57
CA THR A 180 -7.61 10.98 10.36
C THR A 180 -7.95 12.45 10.07
N ASP A 181 -7.30 13.36 10.77
CA ASP A 181 -7.41 14.81 10.52
C ASP A 181 -7.03 15.13 9.07
N ASN A 182 -7.81 16.00 8.43
CA ASN A 182 -7.61 16.35 7.02
C ASN A 182 -6.23 16.96 6.76
N SER A 183 -5.69 17.73 7.71
CA SER A 183 -4.35 18.32 7.61
C SER A 183 -3.21 17.28 7.66
N LEU A 184 -3.49 16.06 8.13
CA LEU A 184 -2.50 14.99 8.27
C LEU A 184 -2.65 13.85 7.25
N ARG A 185 -3.57 14.00 6.29
CA ARG A 185 -3.86 12.91 5.32
C ARG A 185 -2.77 12.68 4.31
N VAL A 186 -2.06 13.71 3.88
CA VAL A 186 -1.11 13.65 2.76
C VAL A 186 0.30 13.83 3.29
N ARG A 187 1.11 12.78 3.19
CA ARG A 187 2.45 12.73 3.81
C ARG A 187 3.49 12.14 2.88
N SER A 188 4.74 12.58 3.04
CA SER A 188 5.91 11.90 2.46
C SER A 188 6.99 11.72 3.53
N LYS A 189 8.08 10.99 3.18
CA LYS A 189 9.21 10.73 4.09
C LYS A 189 8.80 10.08 5.42
N ILE A 190 7.81 9.20 5.39
CA ILE A 190 7.22 8.61 6.62
C ILE A 190 8.19 7.72 7.39
N PHE A 191 9.30 7.29 6.80
CA PHE A 191 10.35 6.51 7.46
C PHE A 191 11.42 7.36 8.11
N GLU A 192 11.38 8.67 7.92
CA GLU A 192 12.30 9.63 8.54
C GLU A 192 11.79 10.09 9.90
N GLN A 193 12.68 10.68 10.70
CA GLN A 193 12.34 11.24 12.01
C GLN A 193 11.27 12.35 11.90
N PHE A 194 11.31 13.12 10.82
CA PHE A 194 10.36 14.21 10.55
C PHE A 194 9.70 13.99 9.18
N PRO A 195 8.52 13.39 9.14
CA PRO A 195 7.76 13.27 7.91
C PRO A 195 7.29 14.63 7.40
N ILE A 196 7.18 14.78 6.09
CA ILE A 196 6.61 15.99 5.47
C ILE A 196 5.10 15.81 5.38
N VAL A 197 4.36 16.82 5.80
CA VAL A 197 2.90 16.88 5.69
C VAL A 197 2.53 17.94 4.67
N TYR A 198 1.65 17.59 3.73
CA TYR A 198 1.11 18.50 2.73
C TYR A 198 -0.28 18.94 3.16
N ILE A 199 -0.51 20.24 3.23
CA ILE A 199 -1.76 20.84 3.68
C ILE A 199 -2.37 21.64 2.53
N GLU A 200 -3.65 21.39 2.26
CA GLU A 200 -4.43 22.22 1.34
C GLU A 200 -4.54 23.63 1.91
N LYS A 201 -4.12 24.63 1.13
CA LYS A 201 -4.44 26.03 1.48
C LYS A 201 -5.86 26.30 1.01
N ASN A 202 -6.75 26.56 1.97
CA ASN A 202 -8.03 27.19 1.68
C ASN A 202 -7.74 28.58 1.09
N LEU A 203 -7.93 28.73 -0.22
CA LEU A 203 -7.92 30.00 -0.93
C LEU A 203 -9.32 30.60 -0.88
#